data_74b4b85d8fca4c687388c0b072d5fca7
#
_entry.id   74b4b85d8fca4c687388c0b072d5fca7
#
_cell.length_a   1.000
_cell.length_b   1.000
_cell.length_c   1.000
_cell.angle_alpha   90.00
_cell.angle_beta   90.00
_cell.angle_gamma   90.00
#
_symmetry.space_group_name_H-M   'P 1'
#
loop_
_entity.id
_entity.type
_entity.pdbx_description
1 polymer ?
#
loop_
_entity_poly.entity_id
_entity_poly.type
_entity_poly.pdbx_seq_one_letter_code
_entity_poly.pdbx_strand_id
1 'polypeptide(L)'
;MQRARLDPNKFNRDLELPFQLRLDDFRAAAQDVYDFFFDVNQALGVKGLDRLDDMLRPAIMSGVLSDMLTASLAKHSRTLVVNAYFNGHPDLVVRGEYPGNSVKAGSAGVEIKTTRKAGGAVDTHGARDQWMCVFVYAVDHQTEPARSRLPMRFTEIYLGQVTVADFRKNARGELGTRTATLDAHGIAKLRRSWVYKEA
;
A
#
# COMPACT_ATOMS: atom_id res chain seq x y z
N MET A 1 6.99 20.05 -13.01
CA MET A 1 6.68 19.07 -11.91
C MET A 1 7.89 18.17 -11.73
N GLN A 2 8.28 17.83 -10.48
CA GLN A 2 9.40 16.94 -10.19
C GLN A 2 8.89 15.50 -10.00
N ARG A 3 9.67 14.50 -10.47
CA ARG A 3 9.36 13.07 -10.26
C ARG A 3 9.75 12.66 -8.83
N ALA A 4 8.83 12.08 -8.09
CA ALA A 4 9.11 11.58 -6.73
C ALA A 4 10.03 10.34 -6.78
N ARG A 5 10.76 10.10 -5.69
CA ARG A 5 11.61 8.91 -5.48
C ARG A 5 11.69 8.60 -4.00
N LEU A 6 11.81 7.32 -3.64
CA LEU A 6 12.19 6.93 -2.29
C LEU A 6 13.70 7.15 -2.07
N ASP A 7 14.06 7.68 -0.91
CA ASP A 7 15.47 7.81 -0.51
C ASP A 7 16.02 6.42 -0.14
N PRO A 8 17.04 5.90 -0.86
CA PRO A 8 17.60 4.58 -0.59
C PRO A 8 18.25 4.44 0.79
N ASN A 9 18.58 5.57 1.45
CA ASN A 9 19.17 5.57 2.78
C ASN A 9 18.14 5.45 3.91
N LYS A 10 16.85 5.52 3.58
CA LYS A 10 15.73 5.47 4.53
C LYS A 10 15.08 4.08 4.63
N PHE A 11 15.68 3.07 4.01
CA PHE A 11 15.25 1.67 4.13
C PHE A 11 15.88 0.98 5.34
N ASN A 12 15.10 0.13 6.00
CA ASN A 12 15.57 -0.73 7.10
C ASN A 12 16.35 -1.92 6.56
N ARG A 13 17.67 -1.84 6.61
CA ARG A 13 18.56 -2.89 6.09
C ARG A 13 18.64 -4.12 6.98
N ASP A 14 18.22 -4.01 8.24
CA ASP A 14 18.26 -5.08 9.24
C ASP A 14 16.96 -5.89 9.29
N LEU A 15 15.95 -5.51 8.48
CA LEU A 15 14.67 -6.20 8.44
C LEU A 15 14.74 -7.47 7.61
N GLU A 16 14.45 -8.61 8.22
CA GLU A 16 14.19 -9.86 7.50
C GLU A 16 12.82 -9.81 6.83
N LEU A 17 12.79 -9.94 5.52
CA LEU A 17 11.57 -9.86 4.72
C LEU A 17 11.06 -11.27 4.38
N PRO A 18 9.75 -11.54 4.51
CA PRO A 18 9.15 -12.82 4.14
C PRO A 18 9.14 -13.01 2.62
N PHE A 19 8.86 -14.23 2.17
CA PHE A 19 8.61 -14.56 0.76
C PHE A 19 9.76 -14.13 -0.19
N GLN A 20 11.00 -14.14 0.27
CA GLN A 20 12.18 -13.69 -0.49
C GLN A 20 12.05 -12.27 -1.07
N LEU A 21 11.19 -11.43 -0.49
CA LEU A 21 11.12 -10.01 -0.82
C LEU A 21 12.44 -9.31 -0.47
N ARG A 22 12.77 -8.28 -1.22
CA ARG A 22 13.97 -7.46 -1.04
C ARG A 22 13.55 -5.99 -0.94
N LEU A 23 14.36 -5.16 -0.30
CA LEU A 23 14.13 -3.72 -0.22
C LEU A 23 14.00 -3.09 -1.61
N ASP A 24 14.77 -3.59 -2.58
CA ASP A 24 14.69 -3.13 -3.98
C ASP A 24 13.35 -3.43 -4.64
N ASP A 25 12.64 -4.48 -4.26
CA ASP A 25 11.31 -4.79 -4.79
C ASP A 25 10.30 -3.69 -4.38
N PHE A 26 10.37 -3.21 -3.15
CA PHE A 26 9.54 -2.08 -2.67
C PHE A 26 9.93 -0.76 -3.34
N ARG A 27 11.24 -0.52 -3.51
CA ARG A 27 11.73 0.68 -4.19
C ARG A 27 11.26 0.72 -5.63
N ALA A 28 11.37 -0.39 -6.36
CA ALA A 28 10.92 -0.49 -7.73
C ALA A 28 9.40 -0.38 -7.86
N ALA A 29 8.63 -1.02 -6.94
CA ALA A 29 7.19 -0.92 -6.93
C ALA A 29 6.70 0.52 -6.69
N ALA A 30 7.30 1.22 -5.73
CA ALA A 30 6.99 2.63 -5.49
C ALA A 30 7.38 3.52 -6.69
N GLN A 31 8.50 3.21 -7.37
CA GLN A 31 8.92 3.97 -8.54
C GLN A 31 7.96 3.82 -9.72
N ASP A 32 7.44 2.60 -9.99
CA ASP A 32 6.42 2.41 -11.02
C ASP A 32 5.18 3.28 -10.75
N VAL A 33 4.75 3.41 -9.49
CA VAL A 33 3.64 4.28 -9.09
C VAL A 33 3.97 5.76 -9.29
N TYR A 34 5.17 6.19 -8.89
CA TYR A 34 5.61 7.57 -9.07
C TYR A 34 5.70 7.95 -10.54
N ASP A 35 6.20 7.06 -11.39
CA ASP A 35 6.29 7.25 -12.81
C ASP A 35 4.91 7.42 -13.45
N PHE A 36 3.96 6.57 -13.06
CA PHE A 36 2.57 6.69 -13.50
C PHE A 36 1.96 8.05 -13.14
N PHE A 37 2.03 8.46 -11.86
CA PHE A 37 1.46 9.74 -11.44
C PHE A 37 2.16 10.93 -12.11
N PHE A 38 3.48 10.86 -12.31
CA PHE A 38 4.21 11.89 -13.02
C PHE A 38 3.70 12.03 -14.46
N ASP A 39 3.61 10.93 -15.20
CA ASP A 39 3.23 10.93 -16.61
C ASP A 39 1.76 11.37 -16.79
N VAL A 40 0.86 10.86 -15.96
CA VAL A 40 -0.56 11.25 -15.97
C VAL A 40 -0.72 12.73 -15.64
N ASN A 41 -0.06 13.22 -14.60
CA ASN A 41 -0.15 14.61 -14.18
C ASN A 41 0.44 15.58 -15.22
N GLN A 42 1.50 15.17 -15.94
CA GLN A 42 1.98 15.94 -17.08
C GLN A 42 0.93 16.02 -18.20
N ALA A 43 0.30 14.90 -18.55
CA ALA A 43 -0.72 14.85 -19.58
C ALA A 43 -1.96 15.68 -19.21
N LEU A 44 -2.37 15.66 -17.94
CA LEU A 44 -3.46 16.48 -17.41
C LEU A 44 -3.10 17.98 -17.47
N GLY A 45 -1.89 18.35 -17.05
CA GLY A 45 -1.40 19.73 -17.07
C GLY A 45 -1.38 20.35 -18.47
N VAL A 46 -1.00 19.58 -19.50
CA VAL A 46 -1.06 20.02 -20.93
C VAL A 46 -2.50 20.36 -21.33
N LYS A 47 -3.50 19.72 -20.72
CA LYS A 47 -4.93 19.98 -20.98
C LYS A 47 -5.53 21.05 -20.08
N GLY A 48 -4.72 21.68 -19.21
CA GLY A 48 -5.19 22.68 -18.26
C GLY A 48 -6.03 22.09 -17.10
N LEU A 49 -5.88 20.77 -16.84
CA LEU A 49 -6.56 20.08 -15.75
C LEU A 49 -5.66 20.00 -14.51
N ASP A 50 -6.30 19.86 -13.34
CA ASP A 50 -5.59 19.63 -12.09
C ASP A 50 -4.91 18.27 -12.07
N ARG A 51 -3.96 18.08 -11.16
CA ARG A 51 -3.26 16.82 -10.99
C ARG A 51 -4.22 15.73 -10.47
N LEU A 52 -4.00 14.50 -10.90
CA LEU A 52 -4.80 13.34 -10.49
C LEU A 52 -4.80 13.16 -8.97
N ASP A 53 -3.63 13.29 -8.34
CA ASP A 53 -3.49 13.18 -6.88
C ASP A 53 -4.16 14.32 -6.09
N ASP A 54 -4.40 15.48 -6.71
CA ASP A 54 -5.19 16.57 -6.14
C ASP A 54 -6.71 16.35 -6.29
N MET A 55 -7.14 15.77 -7.42
CA MET A 55 -8.56 15.57 -7.73
C MET A 55 -9.18 14.38 -7.02
N LEU A 56 -8.41 13.32 -6.77
CA LEU A 56 -8.93 12.08 -6.21
C LEU A 56 -9.26 12.22 -4.71
N ARG A 57 -10.48 11.81 -4.34
CA ARG A 57 -10.85 11.66 -2.94
C ARG A 57 -9.97 10.56 -2.27
N PRO A 58 -9.64 10.69 -0.97
CA PRO A 58 -8.72 9.76 -0.29
C PRO A 58 -9.07 8.28 -0.44
N ALA A 59 -10.35 7.91 -0.42
CA ALA A 59 -10.78 6.52 -0.57
C ALA A 59 -10.46 5.97 -1.97
N ILE A 60 -10.71 6.77 -3.03
CA ILE A 60 -10.41 6.38 -4.41
C ILE A 60 -8.89 6.31 -4.61
N MET A 61 -8.17 7.31 -4.12
CA MET A 61 -6.71 7.34 -4.19
C MET A 61 -6.09 6.11 -3.52
N SER A 62 -6.58 5.72 -2.33
CA SER A 62 -6.10 4.52 -1.64
C SER A 62 -6.39 3.25 -2.44
N GLY A 63 -7.55 3.13 -3.08
CA GLY A 63 -7.87 2.00 -3.96
C GLY A 63 -6.90 1.91 -5.14
N VAL A 64 -6.76 3.00 -5.90
CA VAL A 64 -5.83 3.07 -7.05
C VAL A 64 -4.40 2.70 -6.64
N LEU A 65 -3.91 3.27 -5.54
CA LEU A 65 -2.57 2.97 -5.05
C LEU A 65 -2.41 1.51 -4.62
N SER A 66 -3.41 0.91 -3.95
CA SER A 66 -3.35 -0.50 -3.54
C SER A 66 -3.28 -1.42 -4.77
N ASP A 67 -4.12 -1.19 -5.77
CA ASP A 67 -4.13 -2.00 -6.99
C ASP A 67 -2.80 -1.89 -7.76
N MET A 68 -2.29 -0.66 -7.92
CA MET A 68 -1.02 -0.42 -8.60
C MET A 68 0.16 -1.06 -7.85
N LEU A 69 0.21 -0.91 -6.52
CA LEU A 69 1.28 -1.50 -5.70
C LEU A 69 1.21 -3.02 -5.70
N THR A 70 0.01 -3.60 -5.69
CA THR A 70 -0.18 -5.05 -5.82
C THR A 70 0.42 -5.54 -7.14
N ALA A 71 0.05 -4.94 -8.27
CA ALA A 71 0.57 -5.33 -9.58
C ALA A 71 2.08 -5.11 -9.68
N SER A 72 2.58 -3.97 -9.20
CA SER A 72 3.98 -3.62 -9.30
C SER A 72 4.87 -4.44 -8.37
N LEU A 73 4.45 -4.69 -7.12
CA LEU A 73 5.21 -5.54 -6.22
C LEU A 73 5.27 -7.00 -6.73
N ALA A 74 4.18 -7.52 -7.32
CA ALA A 74 4.19 -8.82 -8.01
C ALA A 74 5.21 -8.85 -9.17
N LYS A 75 5.27 -7.77 -9.97
CA LYS A 75 6.20 -7.63 -11.10
C LYS A 75 7.67 -7.72 -10.67
N HIS A 76 8.02 -7.11 -9.54
CA HIS A 76 9.40 -7.04 -9.05
C HIS A 76 9.78 -8.16 -8.10
N SER A 77 8.81 -8.82 -7.48
CA SER A 77 9.01 -9.95 -6.57
C SER A 77 9.43 -11.23 -7.31
N ARG A 78 10.20 -12.09 -6.63
CA ARG A 78 10.60 -13.40 -7.16
C ARG A 78 9.54 -14.48 -6.95
N THR A 79 8.84 -14.42 -5.84
CA THR A 79 7.96 -15.51 -5.36
C THR A 79 6.50 -15.13 -5.27
N LEU A 80 6.17 -13.84 -5.20
CA LEU A 80 4.80 -13.40 -5.12
C LEU A 80 4.22 -13.09 -6.52
N VAL A 81 2.96 -13.40 -6.70
CA VAL A 81 2.16 -13.06 -7.89
C VAL A 81 0.81 -12.49 -7.44
N VAL A 82 0.15 -11.76 -8.32
CA VAL A 82 -1.22 -11.28 -8.06
C VAL A 82 -2.14 -12.48 -7.88
N ASN A 83 -3.00 -12.43 -6.87
CA ASN A 83 -4.06 -13.42 -6.69
C ASN A 83 -5.03 -13.36 -7.87
N ALA A 84 -5.13 -14.43 -8.64
CA ALA A 84 -5.99 -14.50 -9.83
C ALA A 84 -7.49 -14.59 -9.48
N TYR A 85 -7.86 -14.82 -8.21
CA TYR A 85 -9.26 -14.81 -7.80
C TYR A 85 -9.72 -13.36 -7.64
N PHE A 86 -10.77 -12.98 -8.38
CA PHE A 86 -11.34 -11.62 -8.27
C PHE A 86 -11.81 -11.31 -6.84
N ASN A 87 -11.34 -10.23 -6.25
CA ASN A 87 -11.53 -9.89 -4.83
C ASN A 87 -11.09 -11.00 -3.87
N GLY A 88 -10.10 -11.79 -4.26
CA GLY A 88 -9.48 -12.80 -3.41
C GLY A 88 -8.60 -12.19 -2.34
N HIS A 89 -8.30 -12.96 -1.31
CA HIS A 89 -7.46 -12.58 -0.21
C HIS A 89 -6.41 -13.66 0.06
N PRO A 90 -5.14 -13.32 0.27
CA PRO A 90 -4.54 -11.98 0.16
C PRO A 90 -4.39 -11.49 -1.27
N ASP A 91 -4.07 -10.21 -1.46
CA ASP A 91 -3.88 -9.57 -2.77
C ASP A 91 -2.75 -10.21 -3.59
N LEU A 92 -1.66 -10.56 -2.92
CA LEU A 92 -0.51 -11.28 -3.47
C LEU A 92 -0.43 -12.67 -2.86
N VAL A 93 -0.24 -13.69 -3.68
CA VAL A 93 -0.06 -15.08 -3.24
C VAL A 93 1.32 -15.60 -3.61
N VAL A 94 1.81 -16.60 -2.86
CA VAL A 94 3.04 -17.29 -3.22
C VAL A 94 2.79 -18.10 -4.51
N ARG A 95 3.67 -17.91 -5.50
CA ARG A 95 3.58 -18.56 -6.81
C ARG A 95 3.51 -20.06 -6.67
N GLY A 96 2.46 -20.67 -7.23
CA GLY A 96 2.24 -22.11 -7.24
C GLY A 96 1.69 -22.70 -5.93
N GLU A 97 1.48 -21.89 -4.88
CA GLU A 97 0.86 -22.36 -3.64
C GLU A 97 -0.61 -22.74 -3.81
N TYR A 98 -1.32 -22.00 -4.66
CA TYR A 98 -2.72 -22.26 -4.97
C TYR A 98 -2.89 -22.62 -6.44
N PRO A 99 -3.83 -23.51 -6.80
CA PRO A 99 -4.10 -23.85 -8.19
C PRO A 99 -4.36 -22.60 -9.05
N GLY A 100 -3.59 -22.43 -10.13
CA GLY A 100 -3.67 -21.24 -10.98
C GLY A 100 -3.36 -19.91 -10.28
N ASN A 101 -2.67 -19.96 -9.12
CA ASN A 101 -2.45 -18.80 -8.24
C ASN A 101 -3.75 -18.08 -7.83
N SER A 102 -4.84 -18.82 -7.67
CA SER A 102 -6.19 -18.31 -7.45
C SER A 102 -6.76 -18.84 -6.14
N VAL A 103 -7.08 -17.95 -5.20
CA VAL A 103 -7.70 -18.32 -3.92
C VAL A 103 -8.65 -17.22 -3.45
N LYS A 104 -9.86 -17.61 -3.02
CA LYS A 104 -10.84 -16.68 -2.45
C LYS A 104 -10.39 -16.18 -1.07
N ALA A 105 -9.86 -17.08 -0.24
CA ALA A 105 -9.31 -16.76 1.07
C ALA A 105 -8.18 -17.74 1.38
N GLY A 106 -6.96 -17.23 1.46
CA GLY A 106 -5.73 -17.96 1.74
C GLY A 106 -4.89 -17.27 2.81
N SER A 107 -3.79 -17.91 3.23
CA SER A 107 -2.86 -17.39 4.23
C SER A 107 -1.44 -17.18 3.70
N ALA A 108 -1.08 -17.87 2.59
CA ALA A 108 0.26 -17.80 2.01
C ALA A 108 0.34 -16.64 1.01
N GLY A 109 0.70 -15.45 1.51
CA GLY A 109 0.83 -14.26 0.69
C GLY A 109 0.80 -12.97 1.51
N VAL A 110 0.58 -11.85 0.83
CA VAL A 110 0.63 -10.51 1.42
C VAL A 110 -0.60 -9.70 1.01
N GLU A 111 -1.29 -9.15 1.99
CA GLU A 111 -2.36 -8.17 1.79
C GLU A 111 -1.76 -6.79 1.66
N ILE A 112 -2.10 -6.05 0.62
CA ILE A 112 -1.62 -4.69 0.35
C ILE A 112 -2.67 -3.68 0.82
N LYS A 113 -2.23 -2.70 1.59
CA LYS A 113 -3.07 -1.59 2.03
C LYS A 113 -2.35 -0.27 1.86
N THR A 114 -3.11 0.77 1.61
CA THR A 114 -2.60 2.13 1.56
C THR A 114 -3.40 3.05 2.48
N THR A 115 -2.76 4.05 3.04
CA THR A 115 -3.41 4.99 3.97
C THR A 115 -2.70 6.34 3.98
N ARG A 116 -3.44 7.40 4.31
CA ARG A 116 -2.87 8.72 4.63
C ARG A 116 -2.57 8.89 6.12
N LYS A 117 -2.96 7.92 6.95
CA LYS A 117 -2.76 7.98 8.41
C LYS A 117 -1.34 7.56 8.73
N ALA A 118 -0.53 8.47 9.24
CA ALA A 118 0.80 8.16 9.74
C ALA A 118 0.77 6.99 10.73
N GLY A 119 1.77 6.11 10.63
CA GLY A 119 1.85 4.90 11.44
C GLY A 119 1.04 3.71 10.93
N GLY A 120 0.41 3.82 9.75
CA GLY A 120 -0.14 2.66 9.05
C GLY A 120 -1.49 2.15 9.56
N ALA A 121 -2.30 3.00 10.23
CA ALA A 121 -3.65 2.61 10.62
C ALA A 121 -4.54 2.40 9.38
N VAL A 122 -5.06 1.20 9.19
CA VAL A 122 -5.89 0.81 8.04
C VAL A 122 -7.12 0.01 8.47
N ASP A 123 -8.17 0.13 7.68
CA ASP A 123 -9.37 -0.69 7.79
C ASP A 123 -9.28 -1.87 6.81
N THR A 124 -9.75 -3.04 7.24
CA THR A 124 -9.78 -4.26 6.46
C THR A 124 -11.18 -4.87 6.40
N HIS A 125 -11.45 -5.70 5.41
CA HIS A 125 -12.69 -6.49 5.32
C HIS A 125 -12.66 -7.70 6.27
N GLY A 126 -12.64 -7.42 7.57
CA GLY A 126 -12.56 -8.43 8.65
C GLY A 126 -11.14 -8.62 9.18
N ALA A 127 -11.06 -9.13 10.43
CA ALA A 127 -9.82 -9.48 11.08
C ALA A 127 -9.35 -10.87 10.62
N ARG A 128 -8.06 -11.02 10.30
CA ARG A 128 -7.44 -12.27 9.86
C ARG A 128 -5.99 -12.35 10.32
N ASP A 129 -5.50 -13.56 10.46
CA ASP A 129 -4.07 -13.83 10.56
C ASP A 129 -3.47 -13.72 9.16
N GLN A 130 -2.56 -12.77 8.95
CA GLN A 130 -2.03 -12.48 7.62
C GLN A 130 -0.72 -11.69 7.65
N TRP A 131 0.04 -11.76 6.58
CA TRP A 131 1.05 -10.75 6.29
C TRP A 131 0.37 -9.53 5.67
N MET A 132 0.64 -8.37 6.25
CA MET A 132 0.07 -7.10 5.80
C MET A 132 1.19 -6.13 5.43
N CYS A 133 1.14 -5.62 4.21
CA CYS A 133 1.98 -4.56 3.72
C CYS A 133 1.19 -3.26 3.65
N VAL A 134 1.62 -2.24 4.37
CA VAL A 134 0.96 -0.93 4.42
C VAL A 134 1.88 0.14 3.88
N PHE A 135 1.45 0.83 2.84
CA PHE A 135 2.08 2.02 2.31
C PHE A 135 1.35 3.26 2.84
N VAL A 136 2.06 4.09 3.57
CA VAL A 136 1.55 5.40 4.00
C VAL A 136 1.96 6.43 2.97
N TYR A 137 1.00 7.23 2.51
CA TYR A 137 1.25 8.25 1.51
C TYR A 137 0.79 9.64 1.95
N ALA A 138 1.44 10.67 1.42
CA ALA A 138 1.07 12.06 1.58
C ALA A 138 0.77 12.71 0.22
N VAL A 139 -0.22 13.60 0.20
CA VAL A 139 -0.53 14.48 -0.92
C VAL A 139 -0.52 15.92 -0.40
N ASP A 140 0.22 16.78 -1.07
CA ASP A 140 0.30 18.20 -0.73
C ASP A 140 -0.91 18.95 -1.31
N HIS A 141 -1.85 19.29 -0.42
CA HIS A 141 -3.02 20.10 -0.76
C HIS A 141 -2.93 21.55 -0.23
N GLN A 142 -1.84 21.89 0.45
CA GLN A 142 -1.73 23.17 1.19
C GLN A 142 -0.84 24.20 0.52
N THR A 143 0.18 23.75 -0.20
CA THR A 143 1.11 24.67 -0.88
C THR A 143 0.38 25.45 -1.98
N GLU A 144 0.53 26.78 -1.96
CA GLU A 144 0.01 27.66 -3.00
C GLU A 144 1.16 28.43 -3.69
N PRO A 145 1.06 28.68 -4.98
CA PRO A 145 0.01 28.25 -5.91
C PRO A 145 0.05 26.73 -6.16
N ALA A 146 -1.08 26.12 -6.54
CA ALA A 146 -1.21 24.66 -6.72
C ALA A 146 -0.12 24.03 -7.60
N ARG A 147 0.40 24.77 -8.61
CA ARG A 147 1.53 24.32 -9.45
C ARG A 147 2.86 24.08 -8.69
N SER A 148 2.97 24.64 -7.48
CA SER A 148 4.16 24.48 -6.62
C SER A 148 4.03 23.33 -5.63
N ARG A 149 2.89 22.64 -5.59
CA ARG A 149 2.64 21.50 -4.72
C ARG A 149 3.58 20.34 -5.02
N LEU A 150 4.07 19.71 -3.95
CA LEU A 150 4.86 18.48 -4.07
C LEU A 150 3.99 17.36 -4.65
N PRO A 151 4.58 16.46 -5.47
CA PRO A 151 3.88 15.28 -5.94
C PRO A 151 3.51 14.36 -4.75
N MET A 152 2.50 13.48 -4.98
CA MET A 152 2.20 12.39 -4.05
C MET A 152 3.49 11.61 -3.75
N ARG A 153 3.70 11.29 -2.46
CA ARG A 153 4.85 10.50 -2.02
C ARG A 153 4.49 9.49 -0.94
N PHE A 154 5.20 8.38 -0.90
CA PHE A 154 5.15 7.45 0.20
C PHE A 154 6.09 7.94 1.32
N THR A 155 5.56 8.02 2.53
CA THR A 155 6.30 8.46 3.72
C THR A 155 6.74 7.31 4.60
N GLU A 156 5.99 6.20 4.58
CA GLU A 156 6.28 5.03 5.40
C GLU A 156 5.85 3.76 4.63
N ILE A 157 6.58 2.65 4.82
CA ILE A 157 6.20 1.32 4.35
C ILE A 157 6.42 0.35 5.49
N TYR A 158 5.41 -0.46 5.79
CA TYR A 158 5.45 -1.50 6.81
C TYR A 158 5.11 -2.85 6.20
N LEU A 159 5.79 -3.91 6.63
CA LEU A 159 5.42 -5.28 6.28
C LEU A 159 5.56 -6.16 7.53
N GLY A 160 4.44 -6.59 8.09
CA GLY A 160 4.42 -7.38 9.30
C GLY A 160 3.31 -8.42 9.31
N GLN A 161 3.51 -9.45 10.11
CA GLN A 161 2.47 -10.42 10.39
C GLN A 161 1.54 -9.90 11.47
N VAL A 162 0.24 -9.84 11.17
CA VAL A 162 -0.81 -9.48 12.10
C VAL A 162 -1.73 -10.68 12.33
N THR A 163 -2.38 -10.71 13.48
CA THR A 163 -3.31 -11.77 13.89
C THR A 163 -4.69 -11.19 14.17
N VAL A 164 -5.70 -12.02 14.25
CA VAL A 164 -7.07 -11.60 14.62
C VAL A 164 -7.09 -10.76 15.90
N ALA A 165 -6.19 -11.07 16.86
CA ALA A 165 -6.09 -10.35 18.14
C ALA A 165 -5.55 -8.92 18.01
N ASP A 166 -4.91 -8.58 16.88
CA ASP A 166 -4.37 -7.24 16.60
C ASP A 166 -5.44 -6.27 16.04
N PHE A 167 -6.69 -6.71 15.93
CA PHE A 167 -7.79 -5.93 15.35
C PHE A 167 -8.90 -5.68 16.36
N ARG A 168 -9.46 -4.47 16.31
CA ARG A 168 -10.78 -4.17 16.85
C ARG A 168 -11.84 -4.31 15.76
N LYS A 169 -12.98 -4.90 16.11
CA LYS A 169 -14.16 -4.92 15.23
C LYS A 169 -14.83 -3.55 15.26
N ASN A 170 -15.09 -2.98 14.12
CA ASN A 170 -15.85 -1.73 14.04
C ASN A 170 -17.34 -2.02 14.27
N ALA A 171 -18.04 -1.10 14.98
CA ALA A 171 -19.47 -1.19 15.18
C ALA A 171 -20.18 -1.21 13.80
N ARG A 172 -21.12 -2.13 13.62
CA ARG A 172 -21.96 -2.19 12.42
C ARG A 172 -22.99 -1.07 12.48
N GLY A 173 -22.98 -0.13 11.54
CA GLY A 173 -24.19 0.59 11.20
C GLY A 173 -25.15 -0.29 10.38
N GLU A 174 -26.43 0.03 10.30
CA GLU A 174 -27.46 -0.76 9.59
C GLU A 174 -27.10 -1.09 8.13
N LEU A 175 -26.31 -0.23 7.47
CA LEU A 175 -25.86 -0.37 6.08
C LEU A 175 -24.35 -0.64 5.95
N GLY A 176 -23.64 -0.87 7.06
CA GLY A 176 -22.17 -0.97 7.06
C GLY A 176 -21.62 -2.33 6.65
N THR A 177 -20.54 -2.33 5.90
CA THR A 177 -19.70 -3.52 5.65
C THR A 177 -19.00 -3.94 6.95
N ARG A 178 -18.73 -5.24 7.08
CA ARG A 178 -17.92 -5.78 8.20
C ARG A 178 -16.48 -5.30 8.01
N THR A 179 -16.07 -4.28 8.74
CA THR A 179 -14.68 -3.82 8.76
C THR A 179 -14.05 -4.10 10.12
N ALA A 180 -12.74 -4.28 10.11
CA ALA A 180 -11.90 -4.34 11.29
C ALA A 180 -10.74 -3.38 11.10
N THR A 181 -10.35 -2.69 12.17
CA THR A 181 -9.21 -1.77 12.17
C THR A 181 -8.15 -2.31 13.08
N LEU A 182 -6.88 -2.23 12.70
CA LEU A 182 -5.78 -2.52 13.63
C LEU A 182 -5.94 -1.66 14.88
N ASP A 183 -5.90 -2.29 16.04
CA ASP A 183 -5.88 -1.60 17.33
C ASP A 183 -4.49 -1.01 17.62
N ALA A 184 -4.31 -0.38 18.78
CA ALA A 184 -3.05 0.24 19.16
C ALA A 184 -1.89 -0.79 19.23
N HIS A 185 -2.17 -2.03 19.66
CA HIS A 185 -1.19 -3.11 19.74
C HIS A 185 -0.79 -3.58 18.34
N GLY A 186 -1.77 -3.83 17.45
CA GLY A 186 -1.53 -4.23 16.06
C GLY A 186 -0.75 -3.17 15.27
N ILE A 187 -1.10 -1.88 15.46
CA ILE A 187 -0.34 -0.76 14.88
C ILE A 187 1.10 -0.74 15.40
N ALA A 188 1.32 -0.87 16.71
CA ALA A 188 2.65 -0.88 17.30
C ALA A 188 3.49 -2.06 16.82
N LYS A 189 2.87 -3.24 16.64
CA LYS A 189 3.49 -4.44 16.08
C LYS A 189 3.92 -4.21 14.62
N LEU A 190 3.02 -3.68 13.79
CA LEU A 190 3.32 -3.36 12.39
C LEU A 190 4.45 -2.34 12.27
N ARG A 191 4.47 -1.31 13.12
CA ARG A 191 5.49 -0.26 13.13
C ARG A 191 6.90 -0.78 13.45
N ARG A 192 7.05 -1.87 14.20
CA ARG A 192 8.35 -2.50 14.45
C ARG A 192 8.92 -3.14 13.19
N SER A 193 8.05 -3.58 12.28
CA SER A 193 8.40 -4.20 11.00
C SER A 193 8.42 -3.17 9.86
N TRP A 194 9.05 -2.02 10.09
CA TRP A 194 9.14 -0.98 9.07
C TRP A 194 10.15 -1.35 7.97
N VAL A 195 9.76 -1.13 6.73
CA VAL A 195 10.58 -1.33 5.52
C VAL A 195 11.24 -0.01 5.11
N TYR A 196 10.45 1.08 5.16
CA TYR A 196 10.88 2.43 4.77
C TYR A 196 10.25 3.47 5.70
N LYS A 197 11.03 4.52 6.04
CA LYS A 197 10.53 5.72 6.73
C LYS A 197 11.27 6.95 6.23
N GLU A 198 10.51 7.95 5.79
CA GLU A 198 11.06 9.21 5.30
C GLU A 198 11.70 10.07 6.42
N ALA A 199 11.13 10.02 7.64
CA ALA A 199 11.56 10.76 8.81
C ALA A 199 12.04 9.85 9.94
#